data_a093a9ba94e62685e5942999fd093925
#
_entry.id   a093a9ba94e62685e5942999fd093925
#
_cell.length_a   1.000
_cell.length_b   1.000
_cell.length_c   1.000
_cell.angle_alpha   90.00
_cell.angle_beta   90.00
_cell.angle_gamma   90.00
#
_symmetry.space_group_name_H-M   'P 1'
#
loop_
_entity.id
_entity.type
_entity.pdbx_description
1 polymer ?
#
loop_
_entity_poly.entity_id
_entity_poly.type
_entity_poly.pdbx_seq_one_letter_code
_entity_poly.pdbx_strand_id
1 'polypeptide(L)'
;MISKSRRSFIRLAAGTVGATVATSMLPSSIQAALAIPAHRRHGNLKDVEHVVILMQENRSFDHYFGTLKGVRGFGDRMAIPLPDGQRVWHQKGSKGEILPYHFDTSTTSAQRVDGTPHTWPDAQQAWNEGRMDKWLPAKTERSLGYYKEQDIAFQFAMANAFTICDAYHCSFQGGTNPNRLFLWTGTNDPLG
;
A
#
# COMPACT_ATOMS: atom_id res chain seq x y z
N MET A 1 0.46 -5.98 27.32
CA MET A 1 1.65 -5.43 26.63
C MET A 1 1.21 -4.22 25.83
N ILE A 2 1.62 -3.02 26.21
CA ILE A 2 1.23 -1.78 25.51
C ILE A 2 2.07 -1.69 24.26
N SER A 3 1.44 -1.82 23.08
CA SER A 3 2.08 -1.58 21.78
C SER A 3 2.57 -0.13 21.76
N LYS A 4 3.88 0.08 21.81
CA LYS A 4 4.48 1.40 21.62
C LYS A 4 4.29 1.78 20.15
N SER A 5 3.55 2.84 19.88
CA SER A 5 3.29 3.32 18.52
C SER A 5 4.62 3.68 17.82
N ARG A 6 4.67 3.58 16.48
CA ARG A 6 5.83 4.00 15.66
C ARG A 6 6.27 5.44 15.96
N ARG A 7 5.33 6.34 16.29
CA ARG A 7 5.62 7.70 16.77
C ARG A 7 6.40 7.72 18.08
N SER A 8 6.13 6.78 18.99
CA SER A 8 6.89 6.66 20.25
C SER A 8 8.30 6.15 20.01
N PHE A 9 8.50 5.29 19.01
CA PHE A 9 9.82 4.82 18.60
C PHE A 9 10.66 5.96 18.01
N ILE A 10 10.10 6.76 17.10
CA ILE A 10 10.78 7.93 16.52
C ILE A 10 11.09 8.98 17.58
N ARG A 11 10.20 9.21 18.56
CA ARG A 11 10.45 10.13 19.68
C ARG A 11 11.48 9.59 20.68
N LEU A 12 11.57 8.29 20.88
CA LEU A 12 12.58 7.66 21.74
C LEU A 12 13.97 7.71 21.09
N ALA A 13 14.01 7.58 19.75
CA ALA A 13 15.24 7.77 18.97
C ALA A 13 15.67 9.25 18.90
N ALA A 14 14.75 10.21 19.08
CA ALA A 14 15.06 11.66 19.13
C ALA A 14 15.82 12.08 20.41
N GLY A 15 15.98 11.20 21.37
CA GLY A 15 16.81 11.43 22.57
C GLY A 15 18.29 11.10 22.40
N THR A 16 18.72 10.63 21.24
CA THR A 16 20.12 10.28 20.97
C THR A 16 20.58 10.90 19.65
N VAL A 17 21.84 11.26 19.53
CA VAL A 17 22.50 11.92 18.39
C VAL A 17 22.21 11.25 17.03
N GLY A 18 21.76 9.99 17.01
CA GLY A 18 21.37 9.25 15.80
C GLY A 18 20.03 9.67 15.18
N ALA A 19 19.14 10.34 15.90
CA ALA A 19 17.82 10.71 15.35
C ALA A 19 17.85 11.98 14.49
N THR A 20 18.77 12.89 14.77
CA THR A 20 18.96 14.10 13.95
C THR A 20 19.51 13.78 12.56
N VAL A 21 20.30 12.74 12.41
CA VAL A 21 20.83 12.30 11.11
C VAL A 21 19.74 11.61 10.27
N ALA A 22 18.85 10.82 10.87
CA ALA A 22 17.78 10.13 10.15
C ALA A 22 16.72 11.12 9.58
N THR A 23 16.41 12.20 10.30
CA THR A 23 15.45 13.20 9.82
C THR A 23 16.03 14.10 8.73
N SER A 24 17.32 14.37 8.72
CA SER A 24 17.97 15.20 7.68
C SER A 24 17.99 14.53 6.29
N MET A 25 17.82 13.21 6.22
CA MET A 25 17.73 12.48 4.95
C MET A 25 16.31 12.46 4.35
N LEU A 26 15.30 12.92 5.08
CA LEU A 26 13.93 13.00 4.56
C LEU A 26 13.78 14.17 3.59
N PRO A 27 12.87 14.09 2.59
CA PRO A 27 12.52 15.26 1.78
C PRO A 27 12.11 16.46 2.64
N SER A 28 12.48 17.66 2.22
CA SER A 28 12.26 18.89 3.00
C SER A 28 10.80 19.13 3.38
N SER A 29 9.87 18.77 2.48
CA SER A 29 8.43 18.85 2.74
C SER A 29 7.99 17.93 3.88
N ILE A 30 8.57 16.74 4.00
CA ILE A 30 8.28 15.80 5.09
C ILE A 30 8.91 16.32 6.39
N GLN A 31 10.13 16.86 6.34
CA GLN A 31 10.76 17.48 7.51
C GLN A 31 9.91 18.64 8.04
N ALA A 32 9.44 19.52 7.16
CA ALA A 32 8.56 20.64 7.52
C ALA A 32 7.25 20.13 8.16
N ALA A 33 6.62 19.12 7.59
CA ALA A 33 5.40 18.55 8.14
C ALA A 33 5.60 17.90 9.52
N LEU A 34 6.74 17.23 9.74
CA LEU A 34 7.08 16.63 11.03
C LEU A 34 7.42 17.70 12.11
N ALA A 35 7.88 18.87 11.70
CA ALA A 35 8.21 19.99 12.57
C ALA A 35 6.97 20.73 13.09
N ILE A 36 5.79 20.56 12.45
CA ILE A 36 4.54 21.18 12.90
C ILE A 36 4.17 20.60 14.28
N PRO A 37 4.10 21.43 15.35
CA PRO A 37 3.73 20.94 16.67
C PRO A 37 2.27 20.49 16.65
N ALA A 38 1.96 19.43 17.41
CA ALA A 38 0.57 19.03 17.61
C ALA A 38 -0.19 20.18 18.31
N HIS A 39 -1.24 20.67 17.69
CA HIS A 39 -2.02 21.79 18.20
C HIS A 39 -2.60 21.50 19.59
N ARG A 40 -2.98 20.24 19.83
CA ARG A 40 -3.45 19.78 21.15
C ARG A 40 -2.86 18.40 21.46
N ARG A 41 -2.54 18.17 22.73
CA ARG A 41 -2.05 16.85 23.20
C ARG A 41 -3.18 15.81 23.31
N HIS A 42 -4.42 16.26 23.44
CA HIS A 42 -5.61 15.45 23.61
C HIS A 42 -6.68 15.97 22.63
N GLY A 43 -6.59 15.58 21.38
CA GLY A 43 -7.57 15.90 20.34
C GLY A 43 -8.68 14.87 20.28
N ASN A 44 -9.82 15.26 19.75
CA ASN A 44 -10.95 14.39 19.41
C ASN A 44 -11.46 14.71 17.99
N LEU A 45 -12.39 13.92 17.47
CA LEU A 45 -12.91 14.10 16.10
C LEU A 45 -13.56 15.48 15.85
N LYS A 46 -14.03 16.16 16.89
CA LYS A 46 -14.63 17.51 16.77
C LYS A 46 -13.58 18.59 16.52
N ASP A 47 -12.29 18.30 16.74
CA ASP A 47 -11.19 19.21 16.47
C ASP A 47 -10.74 19.17 15.01
N VAL A 48 -11.30 18.25 14.19
CA VAL A 48 -11.01 18.13 12.78
C VAL A 48 -11.93 19.04 11.99
N GLU A 49 -11.37 20.12 11.45
CA GLU A 49 -12.13 21.10 10.68
C GLU A 49 -12.16 20.75 9.18
N HIS A 50 -11.08 20.15 8.66
CA HIS A 50 -10.93 19.82 7.26
C HIS A 50 -10.34 18.43 7.07
N VAL A 51 -10.87 17.68 6.10
CA VAL A 51 -10.32 16.42 5.64
C VAL A 51 -9.96 16.55 4.16
N VAL A 52 -8.68 16.44 3.83
CA VAL A 52 -8.19 16.49 2.45
C VAL A 52 -7.85 15.08 2.02
N ILE A 53 -8.51 14.59 0.95
CA ILE A 53 -8.29 13.27 0.40
C ILE A 53 -7.66 13.41 -0.98
N LEU A 54 -6.39 13.00 -1.12
CA LEU A 54 -5.71 12.85 -2.40
C LEU A 54 -5.78 11.40 -2.83
N MET A 55 -6.71 11.09 -3.73
CA MET A 55 -6.88 9.73 -4.25
C MET A 55 -6.00 9.54 -5.49
N GLN A 56 -4.86 8.93 -5.31
CA GLN A 56 -4.02 8.42 -6.39
C GLN A 56 -4.32 6.95 -6.64
N GLU A 57 -4.37 6.56 -7.88
CA GLU A 57 -4.67 5.21 -8.35
C GLU A 57 -3.76 4.88 -9.55
N ASN A 58 -3.67 3.80 -10.05
CA ASN A 58 -4.19 2.43 -9.91
C ASN A 58 -3.03 1.53 -9.49
N ARG A 59 -2.68 1.44 -8.25
CA ARG A 59 -1.55 0.61 -7.79
C ARG A 59 -1.97 -0.17 -6.55
N SER A 60 -1.63 -1.47 -6.53
CA SER A 60 -1.85 -2.30 -5.37
C SER A 60 -0.89 -1.91 -4.23
N PHE A 61 -1.23 -2.31 -3.02
CA PHE A 61 -0.40 -2.09 -1.85
C PHE A 61 0.99 -2.71 -2.03
N ASP A 62 1.06 -3.97 -2.43
CA ASP A 62 2.32 -4.69 -2.59
C ASP A 62 3.19 -4.16 -3.73
N HIS A 63 2.58 -3.59 -4.77
CA HIS A 63 3.31 -2.94 -5.86
C HIS A 63 4.18 -1.78 -5.35
N TYR A 64 3.68 -1.01 -4.37
CA TYR A 64 4.41 0.10 -3.76
C TYR A 64 5.13 -0.31 -2.48
N PHE A 65 4.47 -1.00 -1.59
CA PHE A 65 4.92 -1.20 -0.22
C PHE A 65 5.15 -2.67 0.16
N GLY A 66 5.10 -3.60 -0.80
CA GLY A 66 5.29 -5.02 -0.55
C GLY A 66 6.65 -5.34 0.11
N THR A 67 7.68 -4.53 -0.15
CA THR A 67 9.01 -4.66 0.46
C THR A 67 9.22 -3.80 1.71
N LEU A 68 8.26 -2.95 2.09
CA LEU A 68 8.38 -2.10 3.26
C LEU A 68 8.35 -2.95 4.54
N LYS A 69 9.31 -2.72 5.42
CA LYS A 69 9.41 -3.48 6.67
C LYS A 69 8.28 -3.13 7.66
N GLY A 70 7.76 -4.14 8.32
CA GLY A 70 6.77 -3.99 9.39
C GLY A 70 5.35 -3.70 8.92
N VAL A 71 5.04 -3.96 7.65
CA VAL A 71 3.69 -3.95 7.06
C VAL A 71 3.30 -5.36 6.60
N ARG A 72 2.02 -5.53 6.26
CA ARG A 72 1.49 -6.77 5.64
C ARG A 72 1.80 -6.78 4.14
N GLY A 73 3.08 -6.90 3.80
CA GLY A 73 3.60 -7.05 2.45
C GLY A 73 4.21 -8.43 2.25
N PHE A 74 5.26 -8.54 1.44
CA PHE A 74 5.93 -9.84 1.16
C PHE A 74 6.54 -10.50 2.40
N GLY A 75 6.75 -9.77 3.49
CA GLY A 75 7.16 -10.29 4.79
C GLY A 75 6.02 -10.75 5.70
N ASP A 76 4.76 -10.68 5.27
CA ASP A 76 3.62 -11.10 6.08
C ASP A 76 3.67 -12.60 6.35
N ARG A 77 3.67 -12.96 7.64
CA ARG A 77 3.66 -14.35 8.09
C ARG A 77 2.29 -15.01 7.91
N MET A 78 1.24 -14.22 7.79
CA MET A 78 -0.15 -14.65 7.64
C MET A 78 -0.65 -14.49 6.20
N ALA A 79 0.27 -14.57 5.22
CA ALA A 79 -0.09 -14.54 3.82
C ALA A 79 -1.14 -15.61 3.48
N ILE A 80 -2.08 -15.26 2.60
CA ILE A 80 -3.13 -16.17 2.14
C ILE A 80 -2.48 -17.45 1.55
N PRO A 81 -2.84 -18.64 2.01
CA PRO A 81 -2.39 -19.89 1.39
C PRO A 81 -3.18 -20.15 0.11
N LEU A 82 -2.48 -20.54 -0.95
CA LEU A 82 -3.11 -21.08 -2.16
C LEU A 82 -3.62 -22.52 -1.90
N PRO A 83 -4.52 -23.05 -2.77
CA PRO A 83 -5.03 -24.43 -2.62
C PRO A 83 -3.97 -25.52 -2.59
N ASP A 84 -2.79 -25.27 -3.15
CA ASP A 84 -1.64 -26.18 -3.14
C ASP A 84 -0.71 -26.01 -1.92
N GLY A 85 -1.08 -25.14 -0.96
CA GLY A 85 -0.32 -24.87 0.25
C GLY A 85 0.81 -23.84 0.07
N GLN A 86 1.05 -23.35 -1.14
CA GLN A 86 1.97 -22.25 -1.38
C GLN A 86 1.37 -20.92 -0.90
N ARG A 87 2.20 -19.90 -0.77
CA ARG A 87 1.71 -18.54 -0.45
C ARG A 87 1.12 -17.88 -1.69
N VAL A 88 0.23 -16.94 -1.51
CA VAL A 88 -0.47 -16.20 -2.58
C VAL A 88 0.45 -15.60 -3.65
N TRP A 89 1.70 -15.38 -3.35
CA TRP A 89 2.69 -14.88 -4.32
C TRP A 89 3.15 -15.89 -5.37
N HIS A 90 2.90 -17.18 -5.17
CA HIS A 90 3.25 -18.26 -6.12
C HIS A 90 2.17 -18.41 -7.17
N GLN A 91 2.08 -17.43 -8.08
CA GLN A 91 1.05 -17.42 -9.09
C GLN A 91 1.42 -18.28 -10.31
N LYS A 92 0.49 -19.10 -10.76
CA LYS A 92 0.67 -20.01 -11.89
C LYS A 92 -0.06 -19.48 -13.11
N GLY A 93 0.65 -19.41 -14.23
CA GLY A 93 0.12 -19.07 -15.55
C GLY A 93 0.38 -20.18 -16.56
N SER A 94 0.01 -19.97 -17.81
CA SER A 94 0.21 -20.94 -18.90
C SER A 94 1.68 -21.28 -19.17
N LYS A 95 2.60 -20.39 -18.79
CA LYS A 95 4.04 -20.54 -18.99
C LYS A 95 4.81 -21.00 -17.72
N GLY A 96 4.09 -21.36 -16.67
CA GLY A 96 4.67 -21.77 -15.40
C GLY A 96 4.37 -20.81 -14.25
N GLU A 97 5.10 -20.97 -13.15
CA GLU A 97 4.99 -20.14 -11.96
C GLU A 97 5.78 -18.84 -12.13
N ILE A 98 5.18 -17.73 -11.66
CA ILE A 98 5.82 -16.42 -11.57
C ILE A 98 5.70 -15.91 -10.14
N LEU A 99 6.83 -15.52 -9.57
CA LEU A 99 6.92 -14.81 -8.29
C LEU A 99 6.91 -13.30 -8.51
N PRO A 100 6.59 -12.50 -7.48
CA PRO A 100 6.78 -11.04 -7.53
C PRO A 100 8.21 -10.68 -7.96
N TYR A 101 8.35 -9.71 -8.84
CA TYR A 101 9.63 -9.29 -9.40
C TYR A 101 9.82 -7.78 -9.33
N HIS A 102 11.06 -7.36 -9.25
CA HIS A 102 11.42 -5.96 -9.07
C HIS A 102 11.30 -5.15 -10.37
N PHE A 103 10.55 -4.07 -10.33
CA PHE A 103 10.57 -3.01 -11.34
C PHE A 103 11.71 -2.04 -11.06
N ASP A 104 12.89 -2.37 -11.56
CA ASP A 104 14.09 -1.56 -11.36
C ASP A 104 14.06 -0.32 -12.26
N THR A 105 13.83 0.84 -11.64
CA THR A 105 13.75 2.13 -12.34
C THR A 105 15.10 2.67 -12.76
N SER A 106 16.19 2.12 -12.26
CA SER A 106 17.55 2.53 -12.65
C SER A 106 17.99 1.92 -13.98
N THR A 107 17.41 0.79 -14.35
CA THR A 107 17.78 0.02 -15.54
C THR A 107 16.69 -0.05 -16.59
N THR A 108 15.45 0.31 -16.24
CA THR A 108 14.28 0.20 -17.10
C THR A 108 13.36 1.42 -16.99
N SER A 109 12.42 1.56 -17.93
CA SER A 109 11.35 2.57 -17.85
C SER A 109 10.20 2.17 -16.92
N ALA A 110 10.48 1.41 -15.86
CA ALA A 110 9.48 0.81 -14.98
C ALA A 110 8.64 1.83 -14.19
N GLN A 111 8.99 3.11 -14.16
CA GLN A 111 8.12 4.17 -13.64
C GLN A 111 6.81 4.30 -14.46
N ARG A 112 6.85 3.95 -15.74
CA ARG A 112 5.70 3.91 -16.63
C ARG A 112 5.29 2.47 -16.89
N VAL A 113 4.45 1.92 -16.04
CA VAL A 113 3.87 0.57 -16.21
C VAL A 113 2.44 0.71 -16.71
N ASP A 114 2.12 0.04 -17.81
CA ASP A 114 0.76 -0.01 -18.34
C ASP A 114 -0.19 -0.63 -17.30
N GLY A 115 -1.46 -0.20 -17.35
CA GLY A 115 -2.50 -0.73 -16.47
C GLY A 115 -2.73 -2.23 -16.65
N THR A 116 -3.24 -2.86 -15.61
CA THR A 116 -3.75 -4.22 -15.64
C THR A 116 -5.28 -4.20 -15.74
N PRO A 117 -5.95 -5.27 -16.21
CA PRO A 117 -7.40 -5.38 -16.15
C PRO A 117 -7.91 -5.11 -14.72
N HIS A 118 -8.94 -4.26 -14.58
CA HIS A 118 -9.47 -3.85 -13.27
C HIS A 118 -11.00 -3.63 -13.28
N THR A 119 -11.69 -4.39 -14.11
CA THR A 119 -13.15 -4.46 -14.14
C THR A 119 -13.65 -5.48 -13.11
N TRP A 120 -14.97 -5.50 -12.87
CA TRP A 120 -15.59 -6.49 -12.01
C TRP A 120 -15.30 -7.94 -12.43
N PRO A 121 -15.53 -8.34 -13.72
CA PRO A 121 -15.30 -9.73 -14.12
C PRO A 121 -13.87 -10.22 -13.88
N ASP A 122 -12.86 -9.43 -14.25
CA ASP A 122 -11.47 -9.84 -14.04
C ASP A 122 -11.05 -9.82 -12.55
N ALA A 123 -11.65 -8.96 -11.74
CA ALA A 123 -11.44 -8.97 -10.30
C ALA A 123 -12.02 -10.24 -9.66
N GLN A 124 -13.24 -10.64 -10.04
CA GLN A 124 -13.85 -11.89 -9.59
C GLN A 124 -13.04 -13.12 -10.05
N GLN A 125 -12.53 -13.09 -11.28
CA GLN A 125 -11.67 -14.16 -11.79
C GLN A 125 -10.37 -14.27 -10.97
N ALA A 126 -9.72 -13.16 -10.66
CA ALA A 126 -8.49 -13.15 -9.86
C ALA A 126 -8.75 -13.65 -8.43
N TRP A 127 -9.84 -13.20 -7.83
CA TRP A 127 -10.26 -13.58 -6.48
C TRP A 127 -10.63 -15.06 -6.38
N ASN A 128 -11.28 -15.62 -7.42
CA ASN A 128 -11.65 -17.03 -7.55
C ASN A 128 -12.24 -17.62 -6.26
N GLU A 129 -13.34 -17.03 -5.76
CA GLU A 129 -14.01 -17.45 -4.52
C GLU A 129 -13.09 -17.47 -3.29
N GLY A 130 -12.15 -16.53 -3.21
CA GLY A 130 -11.19 -16.39 -2.11
C GLY A 130 -9.92 -17.22 -2.26
N ARG A 131 -9.80 -18.07 -3.29
CA ARG A 131 -8.59 -18.89 -3.51
C ARG A 131 -7.39 -18.11 -3.97
N MET A 132 -7.59 -16.95 -4.58
CA MET A 132 -6.52 -16.01 -5.06
C MET A 132 -5.51 -16.64 -6.03
N ASP A 133 -5.83 -17.72 -6.70
CA ASP A 133 -4.93 -18.55 -7.53
C ASP A 133 -5.05 -18.28 -9.04
N LYS A 134 -5.88 -17.29 -9.44
CA LYS A 134 -6.10 -16.93 -10.85
C LYS A 134 -5.60 -15.53 -11.19
N TRP A 135 -4.64 -15.02 -10.42
CA TRP A 135 -4.15 -13.66 -10.60
C TRP A 135 -3.47 -13.45 -11.96
N LEU A 136 -2.57 -14.34 -12.37
CA LEU A 136 -1.89 -14.22 -13.67
C LEU A 136 -2.83 -14.21 -14.87
N PRO A 137 -3.75 -15.17 -15.01
CA PRO A 137 -4.66 -15.15 -16.16
C PRO A 137 -5.62 -13.97 -16.17
N ALA A 138 -6.00 -13.44 -15.00
CA ALA A 138 -6.94 -12.35 -14.87
C ALA A 138 -6.29 -10.96 -14.96
N LYS A 139 -5.08 -10.80 -14.40
CA LYS A 139 -4.44 -9.49 -14.18
C LYS A 139 -3.13 -9.30 -14.94
N THR A 140 -2.64 -10.29 -15.63
CA THR A 140 -1.35 -10.33 -16.31
C THR A 140 -0.13 -10.34 -15.36
N GLU A 141 1.04 -10.65 -15.91
CA GLU A 141 2.31 -10.71 -15.15
C GLU A 141 2.68 -9.38 -14.48
N ARG A 142 2.32 -8.24 -15.10
CA ARG A 142 2.62 -6.90 -14.55
C ARG A 142 2.04 -6.66 -13.16
N SER A 143 0.97 -7.36 -12.79
CA SER A 143 0.38 -7.27 -11.46
C SER A 143 1.28 -7.77 -10.35
N LEU A 144 2.32 -8.56 -10.67
CA LEU A 144 3.30 -9.09 -9.73
C LEU A 144 4.56 -8.23 -9.60
N GLY A 145 4.69 -7.17 -10.41
CA GLY A 145 5.82 -6.26 -10.31
C GLY A 145 5.74 -5.38 -9.06
N TYR A 146 6.88 -5.07 -8.44
CA TYR A 146 6.96 -4.21 -7.27
C TYR A 146 8.13 -3.24 -7.32
N TYR A 147 8.01 -2.14 -6.57
CA TYR A 147 9.08 -1.18 -6.33
C TYR A 147 9.78 -1.43 -5.01
N LYS A 148 11.02 -0.95 -4.92
CA LYS A 148 11.79 -0.82 -3.68
C LYS A 148 11.89 0.65 -3.28
N GLU A 149 12.45 0.91 -2.10
CA GLU A 149 12.64 2.26 -1.58
C GLU A 149 13.40 3.18 -2.55
N GLN A 150 14.41 2.66 -3.23
CA GLN A 150 15.20 3.42 -4.20
C GLN A 150 14.42 3.88 -5.43
N ASP A 151 13.37 3.14 -5.81
CA ASP A 151 12.54 3.46 -6.97
C ASP A 151 11.50 4.53 -6.67
N ILE A 152 10.98 4.55 -5.45
CA ILE A 152 9.91 5.45 -4.98
C ILE A 152 10.24 6.00 -3.57
N ALA A 153 11.41 6.60 -3.43
CA ALA A 153 11.96 7.04 -2.14
C ALA A 153 11.02 7.99 -1.37
N PHE A 154 10.29 8.88 -2.08
CA PHE A 154 9.36 9.80 -1.44
C PHE A 154 8.19 9.07 -0.76
N GLN A 155 7.60 8.08 -1.42
CA GLN A 155 6.49 7.29 -0.88
C GLN A 155 6.93 6.47 0.34
N PHE A 156 8.13 5.89 0.29
CA PHE A 156 8.71 5.19 1.44
C PHE A 156 8.99 6.14 2.60
N ALA A 157 9.52 7.33 2.33
CA ALA A 157 9.75 8.35 3.35
C ALA A 157 8.43 8.78 4.02
N MET A 158 7.36 9.00 3.25
CA MET A 158 6.02 9.28 3.78
C MET A 158 5.50 8.13 4.64
N ALA A 159 5.57 6.89 4.14
CA ALA A 159 5.11 5.71 4.86
C ALA A 159 5.85 5.50 6.19
N ASN A 160 7.15 5.80 6.23
CA ASN A 160 7.97 5.71 7.43
C ASN A 160 7.70 6.86 8.41
N ALA A 161 7.40 8.06 7.92
CA ALA A 161 7.18 9.25 8.74
C ALA A 161 5.77 9.33 9.34
N PHE A 162 4.76 8.82 8.62
CA PHE A 162 3.34 8.94 8.98
C PHE A 162 2.69 7.58 9.21
N THR A 163 1.37 7.55 9.25
CA THR A 163 0.60 6.30 9.39
C THR A 163 0.37 5.70 8.01
N ILE A 164 0.70 4.42 7.85
CA ILE A 164 0.32 3.62 6.69
C ILE A 164 -0.75 2.60 7.11
N CYS A 165 -1.78 2.44 6.26
CA CYS A 165 -2.85 1.47 6.46
C CYS A 165 -2.59 0.27 5.56
N ASP A 166 -2.11 -0.84 6.13
CA ASP A 166 -1.72 -2.05 5.41
C ASP A 166 -2.82 -3.14 5.37
N ALA A 167 -3.99 -2.81 5.87
CA ALA A 167 -5.20 -3.63 5.82
C ALA A 167 -6.43 -2.81 5.38
N TYR A 168 -6.21 -1.75 4.61
CA TYR A 168 -7.28 -0.98 4.01
C TYR A 168 -7.69 -1.61 2.68
N HIS A 169 -8.94 -2.04 2.59
CA HIS A 169 -9.48 -2.72 1.41
C HIS A 169 -10.45 -1.81 0.66
N CYS A 170 -10.60 -2.04 -0.65
CA CYS A 170 -11.61 -1.38 -1.45
C CYS A 170 -13.02 -1.78 -1.00
N SER A 171 -13.99 -0.90 -1.20
CA SER A 171 -15.39 -1.16 -0.88
C SER A 171 -16.06 -2.08 -1.91
N PHE A 172 -15.52 -2.10 -3.13
CA PHE A 172 -16.04 -2.87 -4.24
C PHE A 172 -14.90 -3.47 -5.06
N GLN A 173 -14.95 -4.77 -5.33
CA GLN A 173 -13.92 -5.47 -6.12
C GLN A 173 -14.06 -5.17 -7.62
N GLY A 174 -13.79 -3.94 -8.02
CA GLY A 174 -13.95 -3.51 -9.40
C GLY A 174 -13.17 -2.24 -9.67
N GLY A 175 -13.63 -1.49 -10.66
CA GLY A 175 -12.94 -0.32 -11.17
C GLY A 175 -13.05 0.92 -10.29
N THR A 176 -12.58 2.02 -10.85
CA THR A 176 -12.46 3.34 -10.21
C THR A 176 -13.82 3.92 -9.81
N ASN A 177 -14.79 3.95 -10.73
CA ASN A 177 -16.03 4.68 -10.52
C ASN A 177 -16.84 4.17 -9.32
N PRO A 178 -17.13 2.86 -9.16
CA PRO A 178 -17.87 2.38 -8.00
C PRO A 178 -17.12 2.65 -6.69
N ASN A 179 -15.80 2.51 -6.65
CA ASN A 179 -15.03 2.80 -5.44
C ASN A 179 -15.02 4.29 -5.08
N ARG A 180 -15.02 5.19 -6.06
CA ARG A 180 -15.15 6.63 -5.81
C ARG A 180 -16.55 7.00 -5.31
N LEU A 181 -17.60 6.36 -5.84
CA LEU A 181 -18.96 6.54 -5.34
C LEU A 181 -19.05 6.11 -3.87
N PHE A 182 -18.51 4.96 -3.50
CA PHE A 182 -18.45 4.54 -2.11
C PHE A 182 -17.73 5.55 -1.21
N LEU A 183 -16.64 6.13 -1.67
CA LEU A 183 -15.91 7.14 -0.91
C LEU A 183 -16.77 8.38 -0.64
N TRP A 184 -17.52 8.85 -1.65
CA TRP A 184 -18.29 10.10 -1.55
C TRP A 184 -19.65 9.93 -0.91
N THR A 185 -20.28 8.78 -1.08
CA THR A 185 -21.71 8.58 -0.72
C THR A 185 -21.93 7.42 0.25
N GLY A 186 -20.94 6.58 0.48
CA GLY A 186 -21.08 5.35 1.27
C GLY A 186 -21.76 4.19 0.51
N THR A 187 -22.18 4.42 -0.73
CA THR A 187 -22.83 3.40 -1.58
C THR A 187 -22.61 3.73 -3.05
N ASN A 188 -22.81 2.75 -3.95
CA ASN A 188 -22.87 2.95 -5.40
C ASN A 188 -24.24 2.59 -6.00
N ASP A 189 -25.11 2.01 -5.20
CA ASP A 189 -26.49 1.70 -5.56
C ASP A 189 -27.39 1.83 -4.33
N PRO A 190 -27.98 3.02 -4.11
CA PRO A 190 -28.80 3.27 -2.92
C PRO A 190 -30.18 2.59 -2.96
N LEU A 191 -30.57 2.07 -4.10
CA LEU A 191 -31.87 1.40 -4.26
C LEU A 191 -31.78 -0.13 -4.28
N GLY A 192 -30.56 -0.70 -4.37
CA GLY A 192 -30.31 -2.14 -4.36
C GLY A 192 -30.46 -2.81 -5.72
#